data_ae420c80866e05edc8d77dca2fedcdc1
#
_entry.id   ae420c80866e05edc8d77dca2fedcdc1
#
_cell.length_a   1.000
_cell.length_b   1.000
_cell.length_c   1.000
_cell.angle_alpha   90.00
_cell.angle_beta   90.00
_cell.angle_gamma   90.00
#
_symmetry.space_group_name_H-M   'P 1'
#
loop_
_entity.id
_entity.type
_entity.pdbx_description
1 polymer ?
#
loop_
_entity_poly.entity_id
_entity_poly.type
_entity_poly.pdbx_seq_one_letter_code
_entity_poly.pdbx_strand_id
1 'polypeptide(L)'
;MHVSWKHVLIEKPLAISSKDAEEIIHTRDQTGVVAAIDFIMRFNPLIQTIQALTQDGAFGKLRRVAVENYAQDEQLLPDHWFWQKDRSGGILIEHAVHFIDLVHFISPSKYKMVNGLKHNRNTFQEDQIMANVLYENGLIATHYHSFARPGFFETTDIKLSFDIADIQLHGWIPLTADVKVLVNGKSKEMLLSNPLFECINTESIDNLTDESRPKGWGINGQENSKDKHIVTSGGVSYEAGEMITGRFSIGAKKQEVYANCVKLSLLDVLQKVSDPSHSLMAGLESGLDSLKIAELATVSARSNA
;
A
#
# COMPACT_ATOMS: atom_id res chain seq x y z
N MET A 1 10.22 41.62 -13.81
CA MET A 1 10.52 40.74 -12.63
C MET A 1 11.19 39.48 -13.13
N HIS A 2 12.40 39.16 -12.65
CA HIS A 2 12.98 37.84 -12.89
C HIS A 2 12.25 36.82 -11.99
N VAL A 3 11.40 35.99 -12.60
CA VAL A 3 10.80 34.84 -11.92
C VAL A 3 11.89 33.79 -11.77
N SER A 4 12.30 33.50 -10.53
CA SER A 4 13.26 32.44 -10.23
C SER A 4 12.50 31.19 -9.85
N TRP A 5 12.46 30.21 -10.75
CA TRP A 5 11.88 28.90 -10.48
C TRP A 5 12.73 28.09 -9.51
N LYS A 6 12.08 27.32 -8.63
CA LYS A 6 12.73 26.48 -7.64
C LYS A 6 12.27 25.04 -7.80
N HIS A 7 13.19 24.10 -7.62
CA HIS A 7 12.84 22.70 -7.45
C HIS A 7 12.09 22.50 -6.13
N VAL A 8 11.19 21.53 -6.06
CA VAL A 8 10.30 21.38 -4.91
C VAL A 8 10.01 19.93 -4.59
N LEU A 9 10.02 19.61 -3.30
CA LEU A 9 9.39 18.42 -2.73
C LEU A 9 8.07 18.87 -2.10
N ILE A 10 6.96 18.31 -2.53
CA ILE A 10 5.60 18.71 -2.14
C ILE A 10 5.07 17.70 -1.15
N GLU A 11 4.56 18.17 -0.01
CA GLU A 11 3.82 17.33 0.93
C GLU A 11 2.53 16.77 0.30
N LYS A 12 2.13 15.61 0.76
CA LYS A 12 0.85 15.02 0.37
C LYS A 12 -0.35 15.73 1.07
N PRO A 13 -1.53 15.76 0.46
CA PRO A 13 -1.82 15.39 -0.93
C PRO A 13 -1.22 16.38 -1.92
N LEU A 14 -1.02 15.98 -3.18
CA LEU A 14 -0.52 16.87 -4.22
C LEU A 14 -1.38 18.13 -4.38
N ALA A 15 -2.69 17.94 -4.25
CA ALA A 15 -3.73 18.99 -4.18
C ALA A 15 -4.98 18.39 -3.52
N ILE A 16 -6.00 19.21 -3.28
CA ILE A 16 -7.30 18.74 -2.79
C ILE A 16 -8.27 18.36 -3.92
N SER A 17 -7.91 18.61 -5.17
CA SER A 17 -8.63 18.16 -6.36
C SER A 17 -7.67 17.68 -7.45
N SER A 18 -8.12 16.72 -8.26
CA SER A 18 -7.34 16.23 -9.40
C SER A 18 -7.09 17.31 -10.44
N LYS A 19 -8.00 18.26 -10.62
CA LYS A 19 -7.83 19.41 -11.51
C LYS A 19 -6.65 20.28 -11.10
N ASP A 20 -6.55 20.64 -9.82
CA ASP A 20 -5.45 21.47 -9.31
C ASP A 20 -4.11 20.69 -9.40
N ALA A 21 -4.15 19.37 -9.15
CA ALA A 21 -2.97 18.52 -9.32
C ALA A 21 -2.49 18.48 -10.78
N GLU A 22 -3.39 18.42 -11.75
CA GLU A 22 -3.07 18.50 -13.18
C GLU A 22 -2.46 19.86 -13.54
N GLU A 23 -2.94 20.97 -12.97
CA GLU A 23 -2.36 22.31 -13.15
C GLU A 23 -0.94 22.39 -12.56
N ILE A 24 -0.67 21.75 -11.42
CA ILE A 24 0.68 21.67 -10.84
C ILE A 24 1.62 20.90 -11.78
N ILE A 25 1.20 19.75 -12.30
CA ILE A 25 1.97 18.96 -13.27
C ILE A 25 2.25 19.77 -14.53
N HIS A 26 1.24 20.42 -15.08
CA HIS A 26 1.40 21.26 -16.25
C HIS A 26 2.41 22.41 -16.01
N THR A 27 2.34 23.06 -14.85
CA THR A 27 3.28 24.12 -14.46
C THR A 27 4.72 23.58 -14.34
N ARG A 28 4.91 22.39 -13.75
CA ARG A 28 6.21 21.71 -13.71
C ARG A 28 6.75 21.49 -15.12
N ASP A 29 5.92 21.00 -16.03
CA ASP A 29 6.33 20.67 -17.42
C ASP A 29 6.70 21.93 -18.20
N GLN A 30 5.96 23.02 -18.02
CA GLN A 30 6.26 24.30 -18.67
C GLN A 30 7.54 24.96 -18.14
N THR A 31 7.84 24.78 -16.88
CA THR A 31 8.97 25.47 -16.23
C THR A 31 10.24 24.64 -16.20
N GLY A 32 10.14 23.32 -16.42
CA GLY A 32 11.25 22.38 -16.39
C GLY A 32 11.85 22.20 -14.98
N VAL A 33 11.14 22.61 -13.92
CA VAL A 33 11.58 22.37 -12.54
C VAL A 33 11.45 20.89 -12.17
N VAL A 34 12.34 20.43 -11.30
CA VAL A 34 12.15 19.13 -10.65
C VAL A 34 11.12 19.31 -9.53
N ALA A 35 10.07 18.50 -9.58
CA ALA A 35 9.04 18.46 -8.55
C ALA A 35 8.68 17.00 -8.26
N ALA A 36 8.63 16.65 -6.98
CA ALA A 36 8.25 15.33 -6.48
C ALA A 36 7.23 15.46 -5.35
N ILE A 37 6.50 14.38 -5.08
CA ILE A 37 5.59 14.29 -3.95
C ILE A 37 6.23 13.48 -2.82
N ASP A 38 6.00 13.88 -1.56
CA ASP A 38 6.59 13.21 -0.40
C ASP A 38 5.78 11.97 0.03
N PHE A 39 5.80 10.93 -0.82
CA PHE A 39 5.30 9.62 -0.48
C PHE A 39 6.36 8.79 0.23
N ILE A 40 6.62 9.14 1.49
CA ILE A 40 7.69 8.59 2.33
C ILE A 40 7.68 7.06 2.44
N MET A 41 6.52 6.40 2.33
CA MET A 41 6.43 4.93 2.40
C MET A 41 7.17 4.24 1.27
N ARG A 42 7.35 4.86 0.11
CA ARG A 42 8.16 4.33 -0.99
C ARG A 42 9.65 4.20 -0.64
N PHE A 43 10.11 4.95 0.37
CA PHE A 43 11.49 4.91 0.87
C PHE A 43 11.65 4.03 2.11
N ASN A 44 10.59 3.37 2.56
CA ASN A 44 10.66 2.41 3.66
C ASN A 44 11.33 1.11 3.18
N PRO A 45 12.43 0.65 3.81
CA PRO A 45 13.16 -0.55 3.35
C PRO A 45 12.31 -1.82 3.33
N LEU A 46 11.37 -1.94 4.27
CA LEU A 46 10.46 -3.09 4.30
C LEU A 46 9.50 -3.09 3.10
N ILE A 47 8.96 -1.92 2.76
CA ILE A 47 8.07 -1.76 1.61
C ILE A 47 8.82 -2.02 0.30
N GLN A 48 10.03 -1.49 0.16
CA GLN A 48 10.89 -1.75 -1.01
C GLN A 48 11.22 -3.24 -1.16
N THR A 49 11.49 -3.91 -0.05
CA THR A 49 11.73 -5.37 -0.04
C THR A 49 10.50 -6.14 -0.52
N ILE A 50 9.32 -5.84 0.01
CA ILE A 50 8.09 -6.51 -0.42
C ILE A 50 7.77 -6.22 -1.88
N GLN A 51 7.97 -4.99 -2.33
CA GLN A 51 7.77 -4.59 -3.72
C GLN A 51 8.71 -5.36 -4.66
N ALA A 52 10.01 -5.45 -4.34
CA ALA A 52 10.99 -6.19 -5.13
C ALA A 52 10.64 -7.70 -5.21
N LEU A 53 10.36 -8.35 -4.08
CA LEU A 53 9.96 -9.75 -4.04
C LEU A 53 8.63 -10.01 -4.79
N THR A 54 7.72 -9.04 -4.79
CA THR A 54 6.48 -9.10 -5.57
C THR A 54 6.77 -9.06 -7.08
N GLN A 55 7.64 -8.16 -7.51
CA GLN A 55 8.05 -8.04 -8.92
C GLN A 55 8.82 -9.28 -9.42
N ASP A 56 9.64 -9.87 -8.57
CA ASP A 56 10.38 -11.09 -8.86
C ASP A 56 9.49 -12.35 -8.82
N GLY A 57 8.20 -12.21 -8.48
CA GLY A 57 7.22 -13.28 -8.48
C GLY A 57 7.29 -14.24 -7.30
N ALA A 58 8.01 -13.88 -6.22
CA ALA A 58 8.19 -14.74 -5.05
C ALA A 58 6.89 -15.16 -4.37
N PHE A 59 5.83 -14.36 -4.51
CA PHE A 59 4.54 -14.51 -3.83
C PHE A 59 3.39 -14.91 -4.77
N GLY A 60 3.65 -15.03 -6.09
CA GLY A 60 2.60 -15.10 -7.09
C GLY A 60 1.91 -13.74 -7.29
N LYS A 61 0.72 -13.74 -7.87
CA LYS A 61 -0.01 -12.50 -8.19
C LYS A 61 -0.70 -11.93 -6.95
N LEU A 62 -0.58 -10.63 -6.71
CA LEU A 62 -1.34 -9.93 -5.67
C LEU A 62 -2.82 -9.87 -6.06
N ARG A 63 -3.69 -10.43 -5.22
CA ARG A 63 -5.13 -10.55 -5.47
C ARG A 63 -5.94 -9.58 -4.64
N ARG A 64 -5.52 -9.33 -3.41
CA ARG A 64 -6.27 -8.54 -2.44
C ARG A 64 -5.34 -7.67 -1.62
N VAL A 65 -5.74 -6.43 -1.41
CA VAL A 65 -5.17 -5.55 -0.37
C VAL A 65 -6.28 -5.09 0.54
N ALA A 66 -6.05 -5.17 1.85
CA ALA A 66 -6.91 -4.54 2.84
C ALA A 66 -6.06 -3.60 3.70
N VAL A 67 -6.40 -2.33 3.67
CA VAL A 67 -5.86 -1.30 4.55
C VAL A 67 -6.90 -0.99 5.59
N GLU A 68 -6.55 -1.16 6.86
CA GLU A 68 -7.37 -0.78 8.00
C GLU A 68 -6.60 0.20 8.88
N ASN A 69 -7.01 1.46 8.83
CA ASN A 69 -6.42 2.51 9.63
C ASN A 69 -7.44 3.00 10.66
N TYR A 70 -7.12 2.79 11.91
CA TYR A 70 -7.88 3.25 13.07
C TYR A 70 -7.07 4.31 13.81
N ALA A 71 -7.25 5.56 13.43
CA ALA A 71 -6.57 6.70 14.03
C ALA A 71 -7.33 7.21 15.27
N GLN A 72 -6.56 7.86 16.16
CA GLN A 72 -7.11 8.44 17.37
C GLN A 72 -7.95 9.68 17.07
N ASP A 73 -8.97 9.89 17.90
CA ASP A 73 -9.90 11.01 17.84
C ASP A 73 -9.49 12.21 18.72
N GLU A 74 -8.84 11.93 19.82
CA GLU A 74 -8.62 12.88 20.94
C GLU A 74 -7.82 14.12 20.54
N GLN A 75 -7.00 14.05 19.50
CA GLN A 75 -6.18 15.16 19.01
C GLN A 75 -6.86 16.02 17.94
N LEU A 76 -8.00 15.59 17.42
CA LEU A 76 -8.74 16.25 16.36
C LEU A 76 -9.97 16.97 16.94
N LEU A 77 -9.77 18.15 17.54
CA LEU A 77 -10.85 18.97 18.06
C LEU A 77 -11.92 19.26 16.98
N PRO A 78 -13.18 19.54 17.38
CA PRO A 78 -14.28 19.73 16.42
C PRO A 78 -14.06 20.85 15.39
N ASP A 79 -13.26 21.86 15.71
CA ASP A 79 -12.90 23.00 14.87
C ASP A 79 -11.59 22.80 14.08
N HIS A 80 -10.94 21.64 14.23
CA HIS A 80 -9.69 21.34 13.53
C HIS A 80 -9.89 21.37 12.00
N TRP A 81 -8.93 21.95 11.27
CA TRP A 81 -8.99 22.12 9.80
C TRP A 81 -9.19 20.79 9.04
N PHE A 82 -8.77 19.68 9.62
CA PHE A 82 -8.91 18.33 9.05
C PHE A 82 -10.39 18.01 8.71
N TRP A 83 -11.36 18.51 9.51
CA TRP A 83 -12.78 18.30 9.28
C TRP A 83 -13.37 19.25 8.22
N GLN A 84 -12.63 20.31 7.85
CA GLN A 84 -13.05 21.31 6.86
C GLN A 84 -12.72 20.78 5.45
N LYS A 85 -13.73 20.31 4.73
CA LYS A 85 -13.56 19.61 3.44
C LYS A 85 -13.01 20.50 2.32
N ASP A 86 -13.24 21.80 2.41
CA ASP A 86 -12.67 22.83 1.54
C ASP A 86 -11.16 23.04 1.74
N ARG A 87 -10.62 22.57 2.87
CA ARG A 87 -9.19 22.66 3.21
C ARG A 87 -8.48 21.31 3.12
N SER A 88 -9.10 20.25 3.64
CA SER A 88 -8.50 18.91 3.69
C SER A 88 -8.85 18.01 2.50
N GLY A 89 -9.95 18.30 1.80
CA GLY A 89 -10.56 17.39 0.82
C GLY A 89 -11.36 16.26 1.46
N GLY A 90 -11.12 15.95 2.72
CA GLY A 90 -11.66 14.82 3.49
C GLY A 90 -10.62 13.72 3.73
N ILE A 91 -11.00 12.73 4.53
CA ILE A 91 -10.09 11.68 5.04
C ILE A 91 -9.35 10.94 3.91
N LEU A 92 -10.03 10.58 2.82
CA LEU A 92 -9.37 9.83 1.74
C LEU A 92 -8.32 10.68 1.02
N ILE A 93 -8.58 11.97 0.82
CA ILE A 93 -7.68 12.88 0.11
C ILE A 93 -6.52 13.29 1.02
N GLU A 94 -6.81 13.69 2.25
CA GLU A 94 -5.77 14.15 3.18
C GLU A 94 -4.92 12.98 3.67
N HIS A 95 -5.54 11.87 4.05
CA HIS A 95 -4.83 10.81 4.76
C HIS A 95 -4.60 9.54 3.92
N ALA A 96 -5.64 9.03 3.24
CA ALA A 96 -5.56 7.72 2.60
C ALA A 96 -4.68 7.68 1.34
N VAL A 97 -4.35 8.82 0.72
CA VAL A 97 -3.51 8.87 -0.49
C VAL A 97 -2.16 8.18 -0.30
N HIS A 98 -1.58 8.19 0.91
CA HIS A 98 -0.37 7.43 1.22
C HIS A 98 -0.53 5.92 1.01
N PHE A 99 -1.67 5.39 1.42
CA PHE A 99 -1.95 3.95 1.36
C PHE A 99 -2.42 3.53 -0.04
N ILE A 100 -3.11 4.41 -0.74
CA ILE A 100 -3.48 4.21 -2.14
C ILE A 100 -2.21 4.17 -3.00
N ASP A 101 -1.29 5.10 -2.76
CA ASP A 101 0.02 5.13 -3.40
C ASP A 101 0.85 3.87 -3.11
N LEU A 102 0.83 3.39 -1.86
CA LEU A 102 1.51 2.16 -1.48
C LEU A 102 1.05 0.96 -2.31
N VAL A 103 -0.26 0.83 -2.56
CA VAL A 103 -0.81 -0.23 -3.41
C VAL A 103 -0.31 -0.10 -4.84
N HIS A 104 -0.29 1.12 -5.40
CA HIS A 104 0.28 1.39 -6.73
C HIS A 104 1.78 1.07 -6.81
N PHE A 105 2.53 1.37 -5.76
CA PHE A 105 3.96 1.09 -5.70
C PHE A 105 4.27 -0.41 -5.69
N ILE A 106 3.50 -1.20 -4.92
CA ILE A 106 3.68 -2.66 -4.84
C ILE A 106 3.17 -3.36 -6.10
N SER A 107 2.03 -2.92 -6.65
CA SER A 107 1.39 -3.55 -7.81
C SER A 107 0.84 -2.49 -8.77
N PRO A 108 1.70 -1.90 -9.61
CA PRO A 108 1.30 -0.85 -10.56
C PRO A 108 0.19 -1.33 -11.49
N SER A 109 -0.96 -0.64 -11.46
CA SER A 109 -2.09 -0.89 -12.35
C SER A 109 -3.04 0.30 -12.32
N LYS A 110 -3.73 0.57 -13.44
CA LYS A 110 -4.81 1.56 -13.48
C LYS A 110 -6.03 1.04 -12.74
N TYR A 111 -6.78 1.92 -12.09
CA TYR A 111 -8.08 1.58 -11.54
C TYR A 111 -9.10 1.37 -12.66
N LYS A 112 -10.00 0.41 -12.47
CA LYS A 112 -11.11 0.10 -13.37
C LYS A 112 -12.44 0.59 -12.78
N MET A 113 -12.59 0.47 -11.46
CA MET A 113 -13.79 0.88 -10.74
C MET A 113 -13.41 1.34 -9.33
N VAL A 114 -14.04 2.41 -8.88
CA VAL A 114 -13.89 2.95 -7.53
C VAL A 114 -15.26 3.22 -6.95
N ASN A 115 -15.50 2.82 -5.70
CA ASN A 115 -16.66 3.23 -4.93
C ASN A 115 -16.29 3.50 -3.47
N GLY A 116 -17.14 4.25 -2.79
CA GLY A 116 -16.92 4.65 -1.41
C GLY A 116 -18.16 4.52 -0.54
N LEU A 117 -17.93 4.34 0.76
CA LEU A 117 -18.91 4.39 1.83
C LEU A 117 -18.38 5.27 2.95
N LYS A 118 -19.24 6.00 3.63
CA LYS A 118 -18.82 6.88 4.74
C LYS A 118 -19.82 6.85 5.88
N HIS A 119 -19.35 7.26 7.05
CA HIS A 119 -20.14 7.62 8.22
C HIS A 119 -19.78 9.04 8.65
N ASN A 120 -20.77 9.78 9.08
CA ASN A 120 -20.59 11.08 9.70
C ASN A 120 -21.09 10.98 11.15
N ARG A 121 -20.27 11.30 12.14
CA ARG A 121 -20.68 11.36 13.54
C ARG A 121 -21.63 12.55 13.81
N ASN A 122 -21.57 13.57 12.95
CA ASN A 122 -22.46 14.73 12.96
C ASN A 122 -22.44 15.42 11.59
N THR A 123 -23.11 16.55 11.45
CA THR A 123 -23.24 17.31 10.19
C THR A 123 -21.88 17.74 9.59
N PHE A 124 -20.85 17.94 10.42
CA PHE A 124 -19.57 18.54 10.01
C PHE A 124 -18.41 17.54 9.96
N GLN A 125 -18.48 16.43 10.72
CA GLN A 125 -17.39 15.50 10.90
C GLN A 125 -17.70 14.15 10.25
N GLU A 126 -17.06 13.89 9.13
CA GLU A 126 -16.93 12.56 8.54
C GLU A 126 -15.80 11.85 9.29
N ASP A 127 -16.12 10.82 10.06
CA ASP A 127 -15.18 10.17 10.96
C ASP A 127 -14.79 8.77 10.54
N GLN A 128 -15.51 8.19 9.57
CA GLN A 128 -15.18 6.90 8.98
C GLN A 128 -15.46 6.93 7.49
N ILE A 129 -14.55 6.40 6.70
CA ILE A 129 -14.72 6.28 5.25
C ILE A 129 -14.02 5.03 4.73
N MET A 130 -14.62 4.41 3.71
CA MET A 130 -14.05 3.28 2.99
C MET A 130 -14.00 3.58 1.50
N ALA A 131 -12.89 3.22 0.86
CA ALA A 131 -12.79 3.11 -0.59
C ALA A 131 -12.59 1.65 -1.00
N ASN A 132 -13.32 1.20 -2.04
CA ASN A 132 -13.09 -0.07 -2.70
C ASN A 132 -12.64 0.20 -4.13
N VAL A 133 -11.54 -0.40 -4.53
CA VAL A 133 -10.91 -0.21 -5.84
C VAL A 133 -10.71 -1.54 -6.52
N LEU A 134 -11.25 -1.67 -7.74
CA LEU A 134 -10.90 -2.76 -8.66
C LEU A 134 -9.91 -2.22 -9.68
N TYR A 135 -8.76 -2.87 -9.81
CA TYR A 135 -7.73 -2.53 -10.77
C TYR A 135 -7.83 -3.37 -12.06
N GLU A 136 -7.25 -2.88 -13.14
CA GLU A 136 -7.27 -3.57 -14.46
C GLU A 136 -6.57 -4.93 -14.41
N ASN A 137 -5.53 -5.08 -13.58
CA ASN A 137 -4.84 -6.34 -13.36
C ASN A 137 -5.64 -7.34 -12.51
N GLY A 138 -6.87 -6.99 -12.07
CA GLY A 138 -7.77 -7.82 -11.28
C GLY A 138 -7.53 -7.76 -9.77
N LEU A 139 -6.60 -6.93 -9.29
CA LEU A 139 -6.43 -6.65 -7.86
C LEU A 139 -7.66 -5.93 -7.32
N ILE A 140 -8.13 -6.35 -6.14
CA ILE A 140 -9.15 -5.65 -5.37
C ILE A 140 -8.50 -5.08 -4.11
N ALA A 141 -8.54 -3.76 -3.93
CA ALA A 141 -8.08 -3.09 -2.71
C ALA A 141 -9.25 -2.45 -1.95
N THR A 142 -9.20 -2.53 -0.63
CA THR A 142 -10.07 -1.76 0.27
C THR A 142 -9.22 -0.90 1.18
N HIS A 143 -9.65 0.33 1.36
CA HIS A 143 -9.02 1.32 2.23
C HIS A 143 -10.07 1.80 3.21
N TYR A 144 -10.02 1.31 4.45
CA TYR A 144 -10.86 1.77 5.54
C TYR A 144 -10.07 2.69 6.45
N HIS A 145 -10.60 3.87 6.68
CA HIS A 145 -9.97 4.89 7.54
C HIS A 145 -10.99 5.42 8.54
N SER A 146 -10.64 5.36 9.81
CA SER A 146 -11.45 5.84 10.93
C SER A 146 -10.63 6.76 11.81
N PHE A 147 -11.24 7.88 12.20
CA PHE A 147 -10.72 8.84 13.17
C PHE A 147 -11.71 8.91 14.36
N ALA A 148 -12.03 7.74 14.91
CA ALA A 148 -13.08 7.55 15.91
C ALA A 148 -12.67 6.58 17.04
N ARG A 149 -11.35 6.38 17.24
CA ARG A 149 -10.84 5.46 18.26
C ARG A 149 -10.11 6.21 19.38
N PRO A 150 -10.17 5.73 20.63
CA PRO A 150 -9.24 6.18 21.66
C PRO A 150 -7.80 5.87 21.26
N GLY A 151 -6.84 6.75 21.60
CA GLY A 151 -5.43 6.59 21.23
C GLY A 151 -4.81 5.26 21.64
N PHE A 152 -5.30 4.62 22.71
CA PHE A 152 -4.88 3.27 23.14
C PHE A 152 -5.21 2.17 22.12
N PHE A 153 -6.14 2.40 21.21
CA PHE A 153 -6.56 1.47 20.16
C PHE A 153 -6.18 1.96 18.76
N GLU A 154 -5.32 2.99 18.67
CA GLU A 154 -4.77 3.42 17.39
C GLU A 154 -3.95 2.29 16.78
N THR A 155 -4.32 1.88 15.56
CA THR A 155 -3.60 0.86 14.80
C THR A 155 -3.76 1.06 13.32
N THR A 156 -2.77 0.60 12.57
CA THR A 156 -2.84 0.49 11.12
C THR A 156 -2.34 -0.89 10.73
N ASP A 157 -3.17 -1.63 10.01
CA ASP A 157 -2.84 -2.93 9.47
C ASP A 157 -3.04 -2.95 7.96
N ILE A 158 -2.07 -3.50 7.23
CA ILE A 158 -2.14 -3.65 5.78
C ILE A 158 -1.92 -5.12 5.45
N LYS A 159 -2.99 -5.78 4.99
CA LYS A 159 -2.93 -7.17 4.56
C LYS A 159 -2.81 -7.25 3.05
N LEU A 160 -1.80 -7.98 2.58
CA LEU A 160 -1.56 -8.31 1.18
C LEU A 160 -1.78 -9.80 1.00
N SER A 161 -2.79 -10.20 0.18
CA SER A 161 -3.05 -11.61 -0.13
C SER A 161 -2.68 -11.87 -1.59
N PHE A 162 -1.70 -12.73 -1.76
CA PHE A 162 -1.19 -13.18 -3.05
C PHE A 162 -1.70 -14.59 -3.38
N ASP A 163 -1.40 -15.08 -4.57
CA ASP A 163 -1.76 -16.44 -4.96
C ASP A 163 -1.20 -17.51 -4.01
N ILE A 164 0.04 -17.32 -3.55
CA ILE A 164 0.77 -18.30 -2.73
C ILE A 164 1.40 -17.69 -1.47
N ALA A 165 0.99 -16.47 -1.08
CA ALA A 165 1.45 -15.82 0.14
C ALA A 165 0.39 -14.93 0.77
N ASP A 166 0.45 -14.82 2.10
CA ASP A 166 -0.19 -13.75 2.89
C ASP A 166 0.90 -12.96 3.61
N ILE A 167 0.82 -11.63 3.54
CA ILE A 167 1.72 -10.70 4.23
C ILE A 167 0.86 -9.72 5.01
N GLN A 168 1.20 -9.48 6.28
CA GLN A 168 0.55 -8.49 7.12
C GLN A 168 1.58 -7.49 7.65
N LEU A 169 1.48 -6.25 7.18
CA LEU A 169 2.30 -5.12 7.63
C LEU A 169 1.64 -4.46 8.83
N HIS A 170 2.44 -4.06 9.83
CA HIS A 170 1.97 -3.45 11.07
C HIS A 170 2.45 -2.01 11.22
N GLY A 171 1.50 -1.11 11.49
CA GLY A 171 1.72 0.32 11.70
C GLY A 171 1.73 1.13 10.40
N TRP A 172 1.45 2.43 10.53
CA TRP A 172 1.42 3.34 9.37
C TRP A 172 2.82 3.62 8.80
N ILE A 173 3.87 3.56 9.63
CA ILE A 173 5.26 3.39 9.19
C ILE A 173 5.64 1.96 9.57
N PRO A 174 5.48 0.97 8.66
CA PRO A 174 5.68 -0.41 9.02
C PRO A 174 7.16 -0.70 9.30
N LEU A 175 7.39 -1.35 10.44
CA LEU A 175 8.71 -1.81 10.87
C LEU A 175 8.81 -3.33 10.76
N THR A 176 7.69 -4.01 10.78
CA THR A 176 7.58 -5.47 10.70
C THR A 176 6.47 -5.89 9.76
N ALA A 177 6.63 -7.07 9.15
CA ALA A 177 5.57 -7.75 8.43
C ALA A 177 5.63 -9.24 8.69
N ASP A 178 4.50 -9.83 9.11
CA ASP A 178 4.35 -11.26 9.23
C ASP A 178 4.07 -11.85 7.83
N VAL A 179 4.68 -13.00 7.56
CA VAL A 179 4.63 -13.65 6.24
C VAL A 179 4.30 -15.12 6.40
N LYS A 180 3.36 -15.61 5.59
CA LYS A 180 3.12 -17.02 5.36
C LYS A 180 3.14 -17.25 3.85
N VAL A 181 4.02 -18.12 3.36
CA VAL A 181 4.25 -18.27 1.92
C VAL A 181 4.57 -19.72 1.56
N LEU A 182 4.02 -20.17 0.43
CA LEU A 182 4.44 -21.41 -0.22
C LEU A 182 5.64 -21.14 -1.11
N VAL A 183 6.68 -21.94 -1.00
CA VAL A 183 7.95 -21.72 -1.69
C VAL A 183 8.41 -22.93 -2.50
N ASN A 184 9.07 -22.62 -3.60
CA ASN A 184 9.97 -23.56 -4.32
C ASN A 184 11.43 -23.22 -3.99
N GLY A 185 12.38 -23.94 -4.56
CA GLY A 185 13.81 -23.71 -4.31
C GLY A 185 14.25 -22.27 -4.55
N LYS A 186 13.81 -21.64 -5.65
CA LYS A 186 14.17 -20.27 -6.02
C LYS A 186 13.58 -19.23 -5.06
N SER A 187 12.27 -19.28 -4.82
CA SER A 187 11.60 -18.30 -3.94
C SER A 187 12.04 -18.45 -2.47
N LYS A 188 12.37 -19.68 -2.04
CA LYS A 188 12.99 -19.94 -0.74
C LYS A 188 14.34 -19.23 -0.59
N GLU A 189 15.23 -19.39 -1.58
CA GLU A 189 16.53 -18.72 -1.58
C GLU A 189 16.38 -17.19 -1.54
N MET A 190 15.48 -16.62 -2.34
CA MET A 190 15.21 -15.18 -2.35
C MET A 190 14.78 -14.66 -0.97
N LEU A 191 13.90 -15.39 -0.27
CA LEU A 191 13.47 -15.02 1.07
C LEU A 191 14.59 -15.16 2.10
N LEU A 192 15.26 -16.32 2.15
CA LEU A 192 16.26 -16.62 3.17
C LEU A 192 17.54 -15.79 3.01
N SER A 193 17.87 -15.33 1.81
CA SER A 193 18.99 -14.41 1.57
C SER A 193 18.68 -12.95 1.90
N ASN A 194 17.42 -12.61 2.13
CA ASN A 194 17.03 -11.23 2.45
C ASN A 194 17.41 -10.87 3.89
N PRO A 195 18.21 -9.81 4.14
CA PRO A 195 18.70 -9.48 5.47
C PRO A 195 17.63 -9.01 6.44
N LEU A 196 16.44 -8.63 5.94
CA LEU A 196 15.30 -8.24 6.80
C LEU A 196 14.43 -9.42 7.17
N PHE A 197 14.64 -10.61 6.57
CA PHE A 197 13.76 -11.76 6.77
C PHE A 197 14.27 -12.72 7.83
N GLU A 198 13.41 -13.04 8.79
CA GLU A 198 13.61 -14.07 9.79
C GLU A 198 12.64 -15.23 9.53
N CYS A 199 13.17 -16.42 9.27
CA CYS A 199 12.38 -17.63 9.14
C CYS A 199 12.04 -18.17 10.53
N ILE A 200 10.74 -18.27 10.85
CA ILE A 200 10.27 -18.78 12.13
C ILE A 200 10.02 -20.29 12.04
N ASN A 201 9.38 -20.73 10.94
CA ASN A 201 9.08 -22.15 10.73
C ASN A 201 9.13 -22.50 9.24
N THR A 202 9.55 -23.72 8.95
CA THR A 202 9.49 -24.31 7.59
C THR A 202 8.84 -25.68 7.72
N GLU A 203 7.81 -25.93 6.93
CA GLU A 203 7.08 -27.18 6.91
C GLU A 203 6.96 -27.71 5.48
N SER A 204 7.33 -28.99 5.29
CA SER A 204 7.13 -29.63 3.99
C SER A 204 5.65 -29.75 3.67
N ILE A 205 5.27 -29.50 2.42
CA ILE A 205 3.89 -29.71 1.95
C ILE A 205 3.44 -31.15 2.17
N ASP A 206 4.36 -32.13 2.11
CA ASP A 206 4.05 -33.53 2.35
C ASP A 206 3.58 -33.82 3.80
N ASN A 207 3.99 -32.97 4.74
CA ASN A 207 3.63 -33.10 6.17
C ASN A 207 2.35 -32.34 6.51
N LEU A 208 1.82 -31.51 5.62
CA LEU A 208 0.55 -30.81 5.85
C LEU A 208 -0.59 -31.82 5.86
N THR A 209 -1.19 -32.02 7.04
CA THR A 209 -2.31 -32.95 7.23
C THR A 209 -3.56 -32.46 6.52
N ASP A 210 -4.52 -33.39 6.28
CA ASP A 210 -5.84 -33.06 5.73
C ASP A 210 -6.59 -31.98 6.54
N GLU A 211 -6.29 -31.85 7.84
CA GLU A 211 -6.88 -30.84 8.72
C GLU A 211 -6.37 -29.42 8.40
N SER A 212 -5.12 -29.29 7.95
CA SER A 212 -4.55 -28.02 7.49
C SER A 212 -4.95 -27.65 6.05
N ARG A 213 -5.55 -28.59 5.32
CA ARG A 213 -6.14 -28.40 4.00
C ARG A 213 -7.67 -28.52 4.13
N PRO A 214 -8.40 -27.43 4.35
CA PRO A 214 -9.86 -27.52 4.45
C PRO A 214 -10.41 -28.17 3.20
N LYS A 215 -11.13 -29.28 3.36
CA LYS A 215 -11.84 -29.97 2.26
C LYS A 215 -12.83 -28.98 1.68
N GLY A 216 -12.64 -28.60 0.42
CA GLY A 216 -13.57 -27.71 -0.25
C GLY A 216 -14.98 -28.34 -0.31
N TRP A 217 -16.00 -27.49 -0.18
CA TRP A 217 -17.39 -27.90 -0.38
C TRP A 217 -17.54 -28.51 -1.78
N GLY A 218 -18.08 -29.76 -1.83
CA GLY A 218 -18.44 -30.43 -3.07
C GLY A 218 -17.32 -31.21 -3.78
N ILE A 219 -16.14 -31.32 -3.21
CA ILE A 219 -15.11 -32.23 -3.75
C ILE A 219 -15.31 -33.60 -3.15
N ASN A 220 -16.04 -34.47 -3.86
CA ASN A 220 -15.92 -35.91 -3.65
C ASN A 220 -14.47 -36.29 -3.91
N GLY A 221 -13.80 -36.80 -2.86
CA GLY A 221 -12.40 -37.13 -2.79
C GLY A 221 -11.77 -37.75 -4.05
N GLN A 222 -11.48 -36.94 -5.03
CA GLN A 222 -10.49 -37.27 -6.03
C GLN A 222 -9.14 -36.81 -5.51
N GLU A 223 -8.44 -37.72 -4.86
CA GLU A 223 -7.00 -37.73 -4.73
C GLU A 223 -6.39 -37.74 -6.15
N ASN A 224 -6.36 -36.58 -6.81
CA ASN A 224 -5.77 -36.44 -8.13
C ASN A 224 -4.98 -35.14 -8.24
N SER A 225 -3.93 -35.02 -7.46
CA SER A 225 -2.72 -34.43 -8.02
C SER A 225 -1.65 -35.51 -7.96
N LYS A 226 -1.28 -36.05 -9.12
CA LYS A 226 -0.12 -36.93 -9.28
C LYS A 226 1.18 -36.21 -8.91
N ASP A 227 1.11 -34.92 -8.64
CA ASP A 227 2.22 -34.08 -8.23
C ASP A 227 1.82 -33.30 -6.97
N LYS A 228 2.28 -33.77 -5.81
CA LYS A 228 2.02 -33.16 -4.51
C LYS A 228 2.63 -31.74 -4.38
N HIS A 229 3.55 -31.40 -5.27
CA HIS A 229 4.29 -30.14 -5.26
C HIS A 229 3.69 -29.07 -6.18
N ILE A 230 2.53 -29.33 -6.81
CA ILE A 230 1.80 -28.34 -7.59
C ILE A 230 0.59 -27.86 -6.82
N VAL A 231 0.51 -26.55 -6.57
CA VAL A 231 -0.65 -25.87 -5.99
C VAL A 231 -1.29 -24.95 -7.02
N THR A 232 -2.61 -24.84 -7.00
CA THR A 232 -3.34 -23.98 -7.92
C THR A 232 -4.04 -22.87 -7.16
N SER A 233 -3.81 -21.63 -7.58
CA SER A 233 -4.48 -20.44 -7.07
C SER A 233 -4.90 -19.53 -8.21
N GLY A 234 -6.15 -19.06 -8.20
CA GLY A 234 -6.68 -18.18 -9.24
C GLY A 234 -6.57 -18.72 -10.67
N GLY A 235 -6.57 -20.04 -10.85
CA GLY A 235 -6.41 -20.72 -12.13
C GLY A 235 -4.95 -20.80 -12.62
N VAL A 236 -3.98 -20.41 -11.81
CA VAL A 236 -2.54 -20.52 -12.10
C VAL A 236 -1.92 -21.62 -11.24
N SER A 237 -1.08 -22.45 -11.83
CA SER A 237 -0.35 -23.50 -11.11
C SER A 237 1.03 -23.01 -10.70
N TYR A 238 1.41 -23.30 -9.45
CA TYR A 238 2.68 -22.95 -8.84
C TYR A 238 3.36 -24.18 -8.31
N GLU A 239 4.67 -24.28 -8.51
CA GLU A 239 5.49 -25.26 -7.81
C GLU A 239 5.72 -24.80 -6.36
N ALA A 240 5.47 -25.68 -5.42
CA ALA A 240 5.67 -25.42 -4.00
C ALA A 240 6.05 -26.72 -3.28
N GLY A 241 7.19 -26.71 -2.61
CA GLY A 241 7.66 -27.87 -1.82
C GLY A 241 7.50 -27.68 -0.33
N GLU A 242 7.47 -26.43 0.13
CA GLU A 242 7.44 -26.07 1.54
C GLU A 242 6.54 -24.86 1.78
N MET A 243 6.07 -24.75 3.00
CA MET A 243 5.44 -23.56 3.54
C MET A 243 6.37 -22.92 4.56
N ILE A 244 6.67 -21.64 4.37
CA ILE A 244 7.45 -20.83 5.31
C ILE A 244 6.51 -19.88 6.05
N THR A 245 6.66 -19.84 7.37
CA THR A 245 6.16 -18.75 8.22
C THR A 245 7.36 -17.97 8.73
N GLY A 246 7.32 -16.67 8.57
CA GLY A 246 8.44 -15.81 8.93
C GLY A 246 8.01 -14.39 9.18
N ARG A 247 9.00 -13.54 9.42
CA ARG A 247 8.79 -12.11 9.66
C ARG A 247 9.87 -11.30 8.97
N PHE A 248 9.47 -10.23 8.29
CA PHE A 248 10.39 -9.15 7.97
C PHE A 248 10.47 -8.15 9.13
N SER A 249 11.67 -7.65 9.42
CA SER A 249 11.89 -6.65 10.47
C SER A 249 13.04 -5.72 10.09
N ILE A 250 12.81 -4.40 10.28
CA ILE A 250 13.86 -3.39 10.05
C ILE A 250 14.83 -3.33 11.25
N GLY A 251 14.39 -3.72 12.46
CA GLY A 251 15.23 -3.68 13.66
C GLY A 251 15.58 -2.28 14.15
N ALA A 252 14.89 -1.22 13.69
CA ALA A 252 15.11 0.16 14.06
C ALA A 252 13.86 0.79 14.68
N LYS A 253 14.00 1.95 15.33
CA LYS A 253 12.86 2.68 15.91
C LYS A 253 12.05 3.41 14.83
N LYS A 254 10.74 3.54 15.04
CA LYS A 254 9.82 4.21 14.13
C LYS A 254 10.30 5.60 13.71
N GLN A 255 10.75 6.41 14.65
CA GLN A 255 11.24 7.78 14.37
C GLN A 255 12.49 7.79 13.48
N GLU A 256 13.39 6.83 13.68
CA GLU A 256 14.60 6.69 12.86
C GLU A 256 14.26 6.29 11.42
N VAL A 257 13.36 5.32 11.25
CA VAL A 257 12.90 4.89 9.92
C VAL A 257 12.15 6.02 9.23
N TYR A 258 11.24 6.72 9.93
CA TYR A 258 10.51 7.86 9.40
C TYR A 258 11.47 8.97 8.94
N ALA A 259 12.39 9.42 9.81
CA ALA A 259 13.35 10.47 9.48
C ALA A 259 14.24 10.08 8.29
N ASN A 260 14.63 8.80 8.20
CA ASN A 260 15.39 8.30 7.05
C ASN A 260 14.57 8.30 5.76
N CYS A 261 13.30 7.93 5.80
CA CYS A 261 12.42 7.98 4.63
C CYS A 261 12.28 9.41 4.10
N VAL A 262 12.04 10.40 4.98
CA VAL A 262 11.98 11.83 4.61
C VAL A 262 13.32 12.31 4.03
N LYS A 263 14.44 11.93 4.65
CA LYS A 263 15.78 12.24 4.12
C LYS A 263 15.99 11.66 2.73
N LEU A 264 15.63 10.40 2.51
CA LEU A 264 15.79 9.72 1.23
C LEU A 264 14.89 10.33 0.14
N SER A 265 13.67 10.73 0.47
CA SER A 265 12.76 11.45 -0.42
C SER A 265 13.39 12.78 -0.89
N LEU A 266 13.99 13.55 0.02
CA LEU A 266 14.70 14.76 -0.35
C LEU A 266 15.95 14.48 -1.21
N LEU A 267 16.73 13.45 -0.88
CA LEU A 267 17.91 13.06 -1.66
C LEU A 267 17.55 12.61 -3.07
N ASP A 268 16.42 11.94 -3.26
CA ASP A 268 15.88 11.53 -4.57
C ASP A 268 15.66 12.75 -5.48
N VAL A 269 15.05 13.82 -4.93
CA VAL A 269 14.88 15.10 -5.63
C VAL A 269 16.23 15.73 -5.98
N LEU A 270 17.17 15.80 -5.02
CA LEU A 270 18.49 16.37 -5.26
C LEU A 270 19.28 15.58 -6.31
N GLN A 271 19.13 14.25 -6.32
CA GLN A 271 19.73 13.40 -7.35
C GLN A 271 19.14 13.71 -8.74
N LYS A 272 17.80 13.85 -8.86
CA LYS A 272 17.16 14.25 -10.12
C LYS A 272 17.61 15.63 -10.60
N VAL A 273 17.85 16.57 -9.70
CA VAL A 273 18.37 17.91 -10.01
C VAL A 273 19.80 17.82 -10.57
N SER A 274 20.64 16.97 -10.00
CA SER A 274 22.04 16.81 -10.42
C SER A 274 22.21 15.89 -11.63
N ASP A 275 21.33 14.91 -11.79
CA ASP A 275 21.29 13.94 -12.88
C ASP A 275 19.89 13.90 -13.52
N PRO A 276 19.70 14.58 -14.66
CA PRO A 276 18.41 14.57 -15.37
C PRO A 276 17.95 13.17 -15.82
N SER A 277 18.84 12.17 -15.89
CA SER A 277 18.49 10.79 -16.27
C SER A 277 17.90 9.99 -15.09
N HIS A 278 18.12 10.45 -13.85
CA HIS A 278 17.55 9.81 -12.65
C HIS A 278 16.01 9.79 -12.70
N SER A 279 15.40 8.67 -12.38
CA SER A 279 13.94 8.53 -12.26
C SER A 279 13.51 8.73 -10.81
N LEU A 280 12.66 9.72 -10.57
CA LEU A 280 12.12 9.95 -9.24
C LEU A 280 11.34 8.73 -8.72
N MET A 281 11.57 8.36 -7.48
CA MET A 281 10.82 7.29 -6.81
C MET A 281 9.34 7.67 -6.64
N ALA A 282 9.03 8.93 -6.42
CA ALA A 282 7.68 9.45 -6.26
C ALA A 282 7.50 10.75 -7.06
N GLY A 283 7.21 10.63 -8.37
CA GLY A 283 6.86 11.77 -9.22
C GLY A 283 5.44 12.30 -8.94
N LEU A 284 5.12 13.47 -9.49
CA LEU A 284 3.81 14.12 -9.30
C LEU A 284 2.66 13.27 -9.87
N GLU A 285 2.93 12.46 -10.89
CA GLU A 285 1.98 11.52 -11.49
C GLU A 285 1.45 10.52 -10.44
N SER A 286 2.31 10.03 -9.56
CA SER A 286 1.90 9.15 -8.46
C SER A 286 0.93 9.85 -7.51
N GLY A 287 1.16 11.15 -7.26
CA GLY A 287 0.26 12.00 -6.48
C GLY A 287 -1.10 12.16 -7.13
N LEU A 288 -1.12 12.41 -8.44
CA LEU A 288 -2.35 12.55 -9.21
C LEU A 288 -3.15 11.23 -9.26
N ASP A 289 -2.49 10.10 -9.51
CA ASP A 289 -3.15 8.79 -9.59
C ASP A 289 -3.82 8.40 -8.27
N SER A 290 -3.12 8.59 -7.16
CA SER A 290 -3.66 8.33 -5.81
C SER A 290 -4.80 9.28 -5.48
N LEU A 291 -4.67 10.56 -5.84
CA LEU A 291 -5.68 11.59 -5.62
C LEU A 291 -6.96 11.31 -6.43
N LYS A 292 -6.86 10.90 -7.69
CA LYS A 292 -8.01 10.52 -8.53
C LYS A 292 -8.84 9.41 -7.88
N ILE A 293 -8.20 8.39 -7.34
CA ILE A 293 -8.90 7.31 -6.61
C ILE A 293 -9.58 7.86 -5.36
N ALA A 294 -8.87 8.64 -4.54
CA ALA A 294 -9.40 9.23 -3.32
C ALA A 294 -10.61 10.15 -3.60
N GLU A 295 -10.53 10.97 -4.64
CA GLU A 295 -11.59 11.88 -5.08
C GLU A 295 -12.82 11.11 -5.57
N LEU A 296 -12.65 10.11 -6.45
CA LEU A 296 -13.74 9.26 -6.95
C LEU A 296 -14.45 8.52 -5.82
N ALA A 297 -13.69 7.93 -4.88
CA ALA A 297 -14.27 7.25 -3.73
C ALA A 297 -15.03 8.23 -2.82
N THR A 298 -14.49 9.44 -2.61
CA THR A 298 -15.14 10.48 -1.81
C THR A 298 -16.47 10.94 -2.45
N VAL A 299 -16.48 11.14 -3.78
CA VAL A 299 -17.70 11.50 -4.53
C VAL A 299 -18.73 10.36 -4.45
N SER A 300 -18.30 9.12 -4.69
CA SER A 300 -19.17 7.94 -4.57
C SER A 300 -19.78 7.79 -3.17
N ALA A 301 -18.97 7.99 -2.11
CA ALA A 301 -19.45 7.91 -0.72
C ALA A 301 -20.48 9.00 -0.37
N ARG A 302 -20.40 10.16 -1.00
CA ARG A 302 -21.38 11.26 -0.82
C ARG A 302 -22.68 11.03 -1.58
N SER A 303 -22.64 10.34 -2.70
CA SER A 303 -23.82 10.04 -3.53
C SER A 303 -24.67 8.91 -2.93
N ASN A 304 -24.08 8.08 -2.07
CA ASN A 304 -24.72 6.93 -1.42
C ASN A 304 -25.22 7.26 0.01
N ALA A 305 -25.18 8.52 0.44
CA ALA A 305 -25.49 8.97 1.82
C ALA A 305 -26.89 9.61 1.92
#